data_35cdf83e1b8c80e96e1c79716474b756
#
_entry.id   35cdf83e1b8c80e96e1c79716474b756
#
_cell.length_a   1.000
_cell.length_b   1.000
_cell.length_c   1.000
_cell.angle_alpha   90.00
_cell.angle_beta   90.00
_cell.angle_gamma   90.00
#
_symmetry.space_group_name_H-M   'P 1'
#
loop_
_entity.id
_entity.type
_entity.pdbx_description
1 polymer ?
#
loop_
_entity_poly.entity_id
_entity_poly.type
_entity_poly.pdbx_seq_one_letter_code
_entity_poly.pdbx_strand_id
1 'polypeptide(L)'
;YRGPAGDADTGKLGLAVRPLTGRERQQLQTVGMLVVEEADGPAATAGVEPGDVLIAVNGEPVASVAEFRSAVEASGANVALLIQRGNAQIFVPVRIDS
;
A
#
# COMPACT_ATOMS: atom_id res chain seq x y z
N TYR A 1 -21.86 -1.03 10.31
CA TYR A 1 -21.12 -2.02 9.66
C TYR A 1 -20.30 -1.45 8.58
N ARG A 2 -19.27 -1.90 8.43
CA ARG A 2 -18.54 -1.48 7.53
C ARG A 2 -18.19 -2.52 6.68
N GLY A 3 -18.60 -2.65 5.88
CA GLY A 3 -18.35 -3.52 4.99
C GLY A 3 -17.05 -4.08 4.99
N PRO A 4 -16.83 -4.75 4.09
CA PRO A 4 -15.68 -5.45 3.91
C PRO A 4 -14.61 -4.59 4.11
N ALA A 5 -15.08 -3.67 4.34
CA ALA A 5 -14.17 -2.80 4.47
C ALA A 5 -13.36 -3.02 5.55
N GLY A 6 -13.62 -3.88 6.17
CA GLY A 6 -12.67 -4.15 7.07
C GLY A 6 -11.41 -3.94 6.42
N ASP A 7 -11.59 -4.07 5.32
CA ASP A 7 -10.57 -3.80 4.52
C ASP A 7 -10.12 -2.46 4.65
N ALA A 8 -10.86 -1.65 4.99
CA ALA A 8 -10.39 -0.36 5.11
C ALA A 8 -9.66 -0.19 6.40
N ASP A 9 -9.36 -1.27 7.04
CA ASP A 9 -8.56 -1.18 8.21
C ASP A 9 -7.21 -0.66 7.77
N THR A 10 -6.90 0.54 8.12
CA THR A 10 -5.64 1.13 7.73
C THR A 10 -4.48 0.64 8.59
N GLY A 11 -4.77 0.01 9.70
CA GLY A 11 -3.72 -0.53 10.54
C GLY A 11 -2.72 0.52 10.99
N LYS A 12 -1.52 0.09 11.25
CA LYS A 12 -0.48 0.97 11.76
C LYS A 12 -0.01 1.99 10.75
N LEU A 13 -0.06 1.64 9.50
CA LEU A 13 0.44 2.54 8.47
C LEU A 13 -0.53 3.62 8.09
N GLY A 14 -1.80 3.39 8.30
CA GLY A 14 -2.80 4.32 7.83
C GLY A 14 -3.13 4.15 6.36
N LEU A 15 -2.85 2.98 5.78
CA LEU A 15 -3.15 2.72 4.38
C LEU A 15 -4.29 1.75 4.24
N ALA A 16 -5.23 2.11 3.40
CA ALA A 16 -6.26 1.17 2.96
C ALA A 16 -5.95 0.82 1.52
N VAL A 17 -5.80 -0.46 1.24
CA VAL A 17 -5.46 -0.93 -0.10
C VAL A 17 -6.47 -1.94 -0.58
N ARG A 18 -6.58 -2.10 -1.89
CA ARG A 18 -7.41 -3.12 -2.49
C ARG A 18 -6.70 -3.74 -3.68
N PRO A 19 -7.10 -4.96 -4.07
CA PRO A 19 -6.48 -5.57 -5.24
C PRO A 19 -6.85 -4.80 -6.51
N LEU A 20 -5.92 -4.76 -7.44
CA LEU A 20 -6.20 -4.22 -8.76
C LEU A 20 -6.83 -5.31 -9.61
N THR A 21 -7.77 -4.93 -10.46
CA THR A 21 -8.30 -5.87 -11.44
C THR A 21 -7.29 -6.03 -12.57
N GLY A 22 -7.46 -7.09 -13.37
CA GLY A 22 -6.58 -7.26 -14.52
C GLY A 22 -6.66 -6.09 -15.48
N ARG A 23 -7.87 -5.54 -15.68
CA ARG A 23 -8.03 -4.39 -16.55
C ARG A 23 -7.28 -3.18 -16.00
N GLU A 24 -7.37 -2.95 -14.70
CA GLU A 24 -6.67 -1.82 -14.10
C GLU A 24 -5.17 -1.96 -14.27
N ARG A 25 -4.65 -3.16 -14.10
CA ARG A 25 -3.21 -3.36 -14.27
C ARG A 25 -2.77 -3.09 -15.69
N GLN A 26 -3.59 -3.46 -16.66
CA GLN A 26 -3.25 -3.18 -18.04
C GLN A 26 -3.30 -1.69 -18.33
N GLN A 27 -4.31 -1.00 -17.82
CA GLN A 27 -4.44 0.42 -18.05
C GLN A 27 -3.31 1.21 -17.41
N LEU A 28 -2.88 0.79 -16.24
CA LEU A 28 -1.83 1.50 -15.52
C LEU A 28 -0.44 1.01 -15.91
N GLN A 29 -0.37 -0.07 -16.68
CA GLN A 29 0.89 -0.65 -17.11
C GLN A 29 1.79 -0.89 -15.89
N THR A 30 1.25 -1.57 -14.91
CA THR A 30 1.95 -1.77 -13.66
C THR A 30 2.12 -3.25 -13.35
N VAL A 31 3.18 -3.58 -12.61
CA VAL A 31 3.39 -4.93 -12.12
C VAL A 31 2.81 -5.05 -10.72
N GLY A 32 2.31 -3.96 -10.14
CA GLY A 32 1.73 -4.01 -8.80
C GLY A 32 0.40 -4.72 -8.79
N MET A 33 0.03 -5.24 -7.65
CA MET A 33 -1.21 -5.99 -7.50
C MET A 33 -2.22 -5.27 -6.61
N LEU A 34 -1.81 -4.24 -5.91
CA LEU A 34 -2.66 -3.51 -4.96
C LEU A 34 -2.64 -2.02 -5.27
N VAL A 35 -3.74 -1.35 -4.98
CA VAL A 35 -3.80 0.09 -5.15
C VAL A 35 -4.23 0.71 -3.83
N VAL A 36 -3.69 1.89 -3.52
CA VAL A 36 -4.02 2.61 -2.31
C VAL A 36 -5.36 3.32 -2.50
N GLU A 37 -6.31 3.02 -1.65
CA GLU A 37 -7.61 3.70 -1.66
C GLU A 37 -7.62 4.91 -0.75
N GLU A 38 -6.97 4.80 0.38
CA GLU A 38 -6.90 5.90 1.35
C GLU A 38 -5.54 5.90 2.02
N ALA A 39 -5.05 7.07 2.32
CA ALA A 39 -3.79 7.22 3.03
C ALA A 39 -3.99 8.23 4.16
N ASP A 40 -3.70 7.81 5.38
CA ASP A 40 -3.79 8.63 6.55
C ASP A 40 -2.56 8.39 7.43
N GLY A 41 -2.45 9.16 8.50
CA GLY A 41 -1.42 8.90 9.50
C GLY A 41 -0.02 8.83 8.95
N PRO A 42 0.76 7.86 9.38
CA PRO A 42 2.17 7.78 8.95
C PRO A 42 2.35 7.72 7.45
N ALA A 43 1.49 6.98 6.74
CA ALA A 43 1.64 6.86 5.30
C ALA A 43 1.39 8.18 4.59
N ALA A 44 0.35 8.90 5.01
CA ALA A 44 0.06 10.18 4.42
C ALA A 44 1.18 11.17 4.71
N THR A 45 1.71 11.14 5.92
CA THR A 45 2.81 12.02 6.29
C THR A 45 4.04 11.74 5.43
N ALA A 46 4.24 10.48 5.06
CA ALA A 46 5.38 10.10 4.24
C ALA A 46 5.20 10.43 2.76
N GLY A 47 3.98 10.78 2.36
CA GLY A 47 3.75 11.18 0.97
C GLY A 47 2.98 10.18 0.13
N VAL A 48 2.46 9.12 0.71
CA VAL A 48 1.64 8.16 -0.04
C VAL A 48 0.28 8.81 -0.31
N GLU A 49 -0.24 8.64 -1.49
CA GLU A 49 -1.49 9.25 -1.91
C GLU A 49 -2.45 8.21 -2.44
N PRO A 50 -3.76 8.45 -2.33
CA PRO A 50 -4.73 7.56 -2.97
C PRO A 50 -4.46 7.47 -4.47
N GLY A 51 -4.58 6.28 -5.00
CA GLY A 51 -4.29 6.05 -6.41
C GLY A 51 -2.90 5.50 -6.67
N ASP A 52 -2.01 5.57 -5.68
CA ASP A 52 -0.69 4.97 -5.85
C ASP A 52 -0.84 3.45 -5.90
N VAL A 53 -0.02 2.80 -6.72
CA VAL A 53 -0.04 1.35 -6.82
C VAL A 53 1.05 0.80 -5.92
N LEU A 54 0.68 -0.09 -5.01
CA LEU A 54 1.65 -0.67 -4.09
C LEU A 54 2.28 -1.89 -4.74
N ILE A 55 3.59 -1.90 -4.83
CA ILE A 55 4.31 -2.98 -5.48
C ILE A 55 4.97 -3.90 -4.46
N ALA A 56 5.64 -3.33 -3.49
CA ALA A 56 6.40 -4.13 -2.54
C ALA A 56 6.49 -3.45 -1.18
N VAL A 57 6.73 -4.25 -0.16
CA VAL A 57 6.95 -3.76 1.19
C VAL A 57 8.29 -4.32 1.64
N ASN A 58 9.21 -3.44 2.03
CA ASN A 58 10.56 -3.83 2.46
C ASN A 58 11.25 -4.73 1.45
N GLY A 59 11.04 -4.45 0.18
CA GLY A 59 11.68 -5.20 -0.88
C GLY A 59 11.00 -6.50 -1.27
N GLU A 60 9.89 -6.84 -0.62
CA GLU A 60 9.16 -8.06 -0.94
C GLU A 60 7.86 -7.74 -1.64
N PRO A 61 7.63 -8.29 -2.83
CA PRO A 61 6.38 -8.04 -3.54
C PRO A 61 5.19 -8.53 -2.73
N VAL A 62 4.11 -7.77 -2.76
CA VAL A 62 2.89 -8.16 -2.10
C VAL A 62 1.78 -8.28 -3.14
N ALA A 63 1.07 -9.38 -3.12
CA ALA A 63 0.04 -9.65 -4.11
C ALA A 63 -1.36 -9.64 -3.52
N SER A 64 -1.49 -9.54 -2.21
CA SER A 64 -2.80 -9.54 -1.59
C SER A 64 -2.79 -8.62 -0.38
N VAL A 65 -3.98 -8.23 0.06
CA VAL A 65 -4.11 -7.41 1.24
C VAL A 65 -3.55 -8.13 2.46
N ALA A 66 -3.75 -9.44 2.53
CA ALA A 66 -3.22 -10.21 3.65
C ALA A 66 -1.70 -10.20 3.69
N GLU A 67 -1.07 -10.33 2.51
CA GLU A 67 0.40 -10.28 2.45
C GLU A 67 0.90 -8.90 2.84
N PHE A 68 0.23 -7.87 2.39
CA PHE A 68 0.60 -6.52 2.73
C PHE A 68 0.52 -6.32 4.24
N ARG A 69 -0.59 -6.75 4.84
CA ARG A 69 -0.77 -6.58 6.25
C ARG A 69 0.28 -7.34 7.06
N SER A 70 0.57 -8.57 6.65
CA SER A 70 1.60 -9.36 7.32
C SER A 70 2.97 -8.72 7.22
N ALA A 71 3.29 -8.19 6.05
CA ALA A 71 4.59 -7.55 5.85
C ALA A 71 4.73 -6.30 6.71
N VAL A 72 3.66 -5.53 6.82
CA VAL A 72 3.69 -4.34 7.65
C VAL A 72 3.86 -4.71 9.12
N GLU A 73 3.16 -5.73 9.58
CA GLU A 73 3.27 -6.14 10.97
C GLU A 73 4.67 -6.66 11.29
N ALA A 74 5.28 -7.32 10.33
CA ALA A 74 6.61 -7.86 10.54
C ALA A 74 7.69 -6.79 10.48
N SER A 75 7.36 -5.60 9.99
CA SER A 75 8.36 -4.57 9.75
C SER A 75 8.71 -3.75 10.97
N GLY A 76 7.92 -3.81 12.01
CA GLY A 76 8.16 -2.98 13.18
C GLY A 76 7.87 -1.52 12.90
N ALA A 77 8.75 -0.63 13.32
CA ALA A 77 8.52 0.80 13.24
C ALA A 77 8.89 1.44 11.91
N ASN A 78 9.62 0.74 11.08
CA ASN A 78 10.07 1.31 9.81
C ASN A 78 9.63 0.42 8.66
N VAL A 79 8.91 0.99 7.72
CA VAL A 79 8.38 0.26 6.57
C VAL A 79 8.80 0.99 5.32
N ALA A 80 9.41 0.31 4.39
CA ALA A 80 9.76 0.90 3.11
C ALA A 80 8.76 0.39 2.07
N LEU A 81 8.04 1.31 1.47
CA LEU A 81 7.05 0.96 0.47
C LEU A 81 7.58 1.30 -0.92
N LEU A 82 7.39 0.39 -1.85
CA LEU A 82 7.68 0.69 -3.24
C LEU A 82 6.34 0.88 -3.92
N ILE A 83 6.10 2.07 -4.42
CA ILE A 83 4.85 2.39 -5.09
C ILE A 83 5.12 2.84 -6.51
N GLN A 84 4.09 2.77 -7.34
CA GLN A 84 4.17 3.33 -8.67
C GLN A 84 3.18 4.48 -8.76
N ARG A 85 3.66 5.62 -9.21
CA ARG A 85 2.83 6.80 -9.39
C ARG A 85 3.04 7.24 -10.84
N GLY A 86 2.04 7.09 -11.66
CA GLY A 86 2.19 7.29 -13.09
C GLY A 86 3.17 6.27 -13.64
N ASN A 87 4.23 6.72 -14.27
CA ASN A 87 5.24 5.82 -14.82
C ASN A 87 6.45 5.66 -13.91
N ALA A 88 6.43 6.27 -12.74
CA ALA A 88 7.60 6.25 -11.87
C ALA A 88 7.41 5.31 -10.71
N GLN A 89 8.45 4.61 -10.34
CA GLN A 89 8.46 3.80 -9.14
C GLN A 89 9.20 4.59 -8.07
N ILE A 90 8.59 4.69 -6.91
CA ILE A 90 9.10 5.54 -5.85
C ILE A 90 9.19 4.76 -4.57
N PHE A 91 10.31 4.88 -3.88
CA PHE A 91 10.44 4.32 -2.55
C PHE A 91 9.96 5.35 -1.55
N VAL A 92 9.07 4.93 -0.67
CA VAL A 92 8.52 5.81 0.35
C VAL A 92 8.82 5.18 1.71
N PRO A 93 9.77 5.71 2.44
CA PRO A 93 10.02 5.21 3.79
C PRO A 93 8.95 5.78 4.72
N VAL A 94 8.32 4.91 5.47
CA VAL A 94 7.28 5.30 6.42
C VAL A 94 7.73 4.93 7.81
N ARG A 95 7.66 5.87 8.72
CA ARG A 95 7.99 5.60 10.09
C ARG A 95 6.71 5.54 10.90
N ILE A 96 6.54 4.45 11.62
CA ILE A 96 5.36 4.26 12.42
C ILE A 96 5.72 4.58 13.85
N ASP A 97 5.06 5.59 14.41
CA ASP A 97 5.27 5.91 15.80
C ASP A 97 4.14 5.25 16.57
N SER A 98 4.46 4.46 17.51
CA SER A 98 3.42 3.80 18.28
C SER A 98 3.15 4.52 19.57
#